data_ab3a544db6f5bc3bfb460b5e79ce108d
#
_entry.id   ab3a544db6f5bc3bfb460b5e79ce108d
#
_cell.length_a   1.000
_cell.length_b   1.000
_cell.length_c   1.000
_cell.angle_alpha   90.00
_cell.angle_beta   90.00
_cell.angle_gamma   90.00
#
_symmetry.space_group_name_H-M   'P 1'
#
loop_
_entity.id
_entity.type
_entity.pdbx_description
1 polymer ?
#
loop_
_entity_poly.entity_id
_entity_poly.type
_entity_poly.pdbx_seq_one_letter_code
_entity_poly.pdbx_strand_id
1 'polypeptide(L)'
;MPPRASSAASAISRPGLLLSLGAAALVGLSLAGGWWLGQRQGSQGAGPQGQAAVQRQADLLRQRVADGSATEAEQRRLLQLLLVLGQEQEATALLEQLADQQPQQWQLRVLLAELRRNGNDRSGAERELRQVLNLKPDRIEALQLLTLLQLEQGRGGQAQAQLKALLEKASKPLVQPQALPIGMLLADLQQQQGQKAEAAALYLKLAGDFPRDPRPLLALALLRQEQGDTKAAQEAMALARSRQPDKPDARLDQVAASWGLTSLRKASLSPKAASPAVPTPTPAALPTPEPERPTP
;
A
#
# COMPACT_ATOMS: atom_id res chain seq x y z
N MET A 1 45.00 1.02 54.18
CA MET A 1 44.10 0.22 53.32
C MET A 1 42.72 0.90 53.29
N PRO A 2 42.33 1.53 52.17
CA PRO A 2 40.96 1.97 51.94
C PRO A 2 40.21 0.98 51.02
N PRO A 3 38.89 0.83 51.15
CA PRO A 3 38.11 -0.13 50.36
C PRO A 3 37.83 0.40 48.95
N ARG A 4 37.85 -0.54 48.00
CA ARG A 4 37.52 -0.34 46.59
C ARG A 4 36.02 -0.09 46.42
N ALA A 5 35.68 1.07 45.83
CA ALA A 5 34.35 1.35 45.34
C ALA A 5 34.13 0.61 43.97
N SER A 6 33.15 -0.27 43.96
CA SER A 6 32.69 -0.96 42.75
C SER A 6 31.74 -0.03 41.98
N SER A 7 32.16 0.43 40.83
CA SER A 7 31.33 1.21 39.91
C SER A 7 30.50 0.26 39.05
N ALA A 8 29.21 0.14 39.34
CA ALA A 8 28.23 -0.55 38.50
C ALA A 8 27.83 0.37 37.36
N ALA A 9 28.33 0.06 36.15
CA ALA A 9 27.89 0.70 34.93
C ALA A 9 26.49 0.15 34.54
N SER A 10 25.46 1.00 34.73
CA SER A 10 24.12 0.72 34.29
C SER A 10 24.04 0.81 32.77
N ALA A 11 23.92 -0.34 32.10
CA ALA A 11 23.62 -0.44 30.68
C ALA A 11 22.17 0.02 30.46
N ILE A 12 21.99 1.24 29.96
CA ILE A 12 20.69 1.75 29.50
C ILE A 12 20.43 1.12 28.11
N SER A 13 19.68 0.04 28.11
CA SER A 13 19.09 -0.54 26.90
C SER A 13 18.06 0.46 26.32
N ARG A 14 18.31 0.96 25.11
CA ARG A 14 17.42 1.83 24.34
C ARG A 14 16.62 0.99 23.30
N PRO A 15 15.43 0.46 23.62
CA PRO A 15 14.59 -0.18 22.61
C PRO A 15 13.62 0.80 21.89
N GLY A 16 13.73 2.11 22.13
CA GLY A 16 12.75 3.09 21.65
C GLY A 16 13.02 3.69 20.27
N LEU A 17 14.19 3.50 19.65
CA LEU A 17 14.61 4.27 18.47
C LEU A 17 14.27 3.60 17.12
N LEU A 18 13.87 2.34 17.11
CA LEU A 18 13.50 1.62 15.87
C LEU A 18 12.00 1.66 15.55
N LEU A 19 11.16 2.10 16.48
CA LEU A 19 9.70 2.25 16.26
C LEU A 19 9.33 3.60 15.63
N SER A 20 10.21 4.60 15.65
CA SER A 20 9.91 5.94 15.14
C SER A 20 10.08 6.08 13.61
N LEU A 21 10.86 5.22 12.96
CA LEU A 21 11.07 5.26 11.51
C LEU A 21 9.94 4.59 10.70
N GLY A 22 9.25 3.61 11.28
CA GLY A 22 8.07 2.99 10.64
C GLY A 22 6.81 3.86 10.67
N ALA A 23 6.67 4.70 11.70
CA ALA A 23 5.51 5.59 11.83
C ALA A 23 5.56 6.79 10.87
N ALA A 24 6.76 7.28 10.51
CA ALA A 24 6.90 8.41 9.59
C ALA A 24 6.54 8.05 8.14
N ALA A 25 6.81 6.82 7.69
CA ALA A 25 6.45 6.36 6.35
C ALA A 25 4.93 6.11 6.21
N LEU A 26 4.28 5.64 7.28
CA LEU A 26 2.81 5.46 7.29
C LEU A 26 2.07 6.79 7.41
N VAL A 27 2.65 7.81 8.02
CA VAL A 27 2.07 9.16 8.10
C VAL A 27 2.11 9.86 6.74
N GLY A 28 3.15 9.65 5.92
CA GLY A 28 3.23 10.20 4.56
C GLY A 28 2.15 9.61 3.63
N LEU A 29 1.97 8.29 3.63
CA LEU A 29 0.95 7.60 2.83
C LEU A 29 -0.47 7.82 3.36
N SER A 30 -0.65 7.98 4.68
CA SER A 30 -1.97 8.28 5.26
C SER A 30 -2.36 9.75 5.09
N LEU A 31 -1.42 10.69 4.92
CA LEU A 31 -1.74 12.08 4.60
C LEU A 31 -2.24 12.22 3.16
N ALA A 32 -1.67 11.49 2.19
CA ALA A 32 -2.15 11.54 0.80
C ALA A 32 -3.49 10.81 0.62
N GLY A 33 -3.63 9.60 1.20
CA GLY A 33 -4.89 8.85 1.18
C GLY A 33 -5.97 9.45 2.07
N GLY A 34 -5.60 9.99 3.22
CA GLY A 34 -6.49 10.70 4.14
C GLY A 34 -6.95 12.05 3.58
N TRP A 35 -6.10 12.75 2.82
CA TRP A 35 -6.46 13.99 2.15
C TRP A 35 -7.50 13.77 1.05
N TRP A 36 -7.33 12.74 0.21
CA TRP A 36 -8.28 12.43 -0.85
C TRP A 36 -9.66 11.96 -0.31
N LEU A 37 -9.68 11.16 0.76
CA LEU A 37 -10.89 10.79 1.48
C LEU A 37 -11.46 11.97 2.29
N GLY A 38 -10.60 12.81 2.88
CA GLY A 38 -10.98 14.01 3.63
C GLY A 38 -11.57 15.10 2.74
N GLN A 39 -11.11 15.24 1.48
CA GLN A 39 -11.67 16.19 0.53
C GLN A 39 -13.12 15.83 0.12
N ARG A 40 -13.48 14.55 0.12
CA ARG A 40 -14.89 14.12 -0.08
C ARG A 40 -15.76 14.23 1.18
N GLN A 41 -15.17 14.21 2.39
CA GLN A 41 -15.88 14.32 3.66
C GLN A 41 -15.67 15.67 4.37
N GLY A 42 -14.59 16.40 4.07
CA GLY A 42 -14.20 17.63 4.79
C GLY A 42 -15.03 18.85 4.45
N SER A 43 -15.83 18.83 3.38
CA SER A 43 -16.74 19.93 3.08
C SER A 43 -18.01 19.95 3.97
N GLN A 44 -18.20 18.96 4.84
CA GLN A 44 -19.39 18.86 5.71
C GLN A 44 -19.11 18.94 7.22
N GLY A 45 -17.83 19.03 7.66
CA GLY A 45 -17.48 18.86 9.09
C GLY A 45 -17.06 20.09 9.87
N ALA A 46 -16.59 21.16 9.23
CA ALA A 46 -16.26 22.41 9.94
C ALA A 46 -17.28 23.48 9.54
N GLY A 47 -18.18 23.83 10.47
CA GLY A 47 -19.07 24.94 10.26
C GLY A 47 -18.32 26.24 9.94
N PRO A 48 -19.00 27.32 9.44
CA PRO A 48 -18.35 28.56 9.00
C PRO A 48 -17.38 29.17 10.04
N GLN A 49 -17.67 28.95 11.31
CA GLN A 49 -16.82 29.41 12.41
C GLN A 49 -15.48 28.65 12.52
N GLY A 50 -15.48 27.35 12.21
CA GLY A 50 -14.26 26.54 12.22
C GLY A 50 -13.32 26.93 11.06
N GLN A 51 -13.87 27.14 9.87
CA GLN A 51 -13.09 27.63 8.73
C GLN A 51 -12.48 29.01 8.96
N ALA A 52 -13.25 29.94 9.57
CA ALA A 52 -12.74 31.26 9.93
C ALA A 52 -11.63 31.22 10.97
N ALA A 53 -11.64 30.25 11.90
CA ALA A 53 -10.57 30.05 12.87
C ALA A 53 -9.30 29.53 12.20
N VAL A 54 -9.41 28.55 11.30
CA VAL A 54 -8.30 28.00 10.51
C VAL A 54 -7.68 29.09 9.64
N GLN A 55 -8.51 29.90 8.99
CA GLN A 55 -8.04 31.03 8.14
C GLN A 55 -7.24 32.04 8.97
N ARG A 56 -7.78 32.50 10.12
CA ARG A 56 -7.06 33.44 11.00
C ARG A 56 -5.72 32.92 11.47
N GLN A 57 -5.64 31.61 11.79
CA GLN A 57 -4.39 30.99 12.19
C GLN A 57 -3.40 30.95 11.01
N ALA A 58 -3.85 30.66 9.80
CA ALA A 58 -3.02 30.70 8.60
C ALA A 58 -2.49 32.13 8.34
N ASP A 59 -3.35 33.14 8.44
CA ASP A 59 -2.96 34.55 8.22
C ASP A 59 -1.88 35.02 9.19
N LEU A 60 -1.98 34.63 10.47
CA LEU A 60 -0.98 34.96 11.46
C LEU A 60 0.37 34.28 11.16
N LEU A 61 0.35 33.03 10.75
CA LEU A 61 1.58 32.31 10.37
C LEU A 61 2.19 32.82 9.07
N ARG A 62 1.38 33.27 8.11
CA ARG A 62 1.87 33.95 6.88
C ARG A 62 2.70 35.18 7.21
N GLN A 63 2.21 36.03 8.10
CA GLN A 63 2.95 37.22 8.54
C GLN A 63 4.30 36.84 9.11
N ARG A 64 4.34 35.85 10.00
CA ARG A 64 5.59 35.37 10.60
C ARG A 64 6.56 34.77 9.59
N VAL A 65 6.05 34.06 8.58
CA VAL A 65 6.88 33.54 7.48
C VAL A 65 7.42 34.70 6.62
N ALA A 66 6.58 35.69 6.31
CA ALA A 66 6.98 36.87 5.54
C ALA A 66 8.05 37.71 6.26
N ASP A 67 7.92 37.84 7.58
CA ASP A 67 8.87 38.57 8.44
C ASP A 67 10.16 37.78 8.72
N GLY A 68 10.26 36.53 8.26
CA GLY A 68 11.38 35.63 8.53
C GLY A 68 11.50 35.16 9.99
N SER A 69 10.48 35.42 10.82
CA SER A 69 10.45 35.07 12.25
C SER A 69 9.82 33.70 12.53
N ALA A 70 9.28 33.04 11.51
CA ALA A 70 8.62 31.74 11.66
C ALA A 70 9.64 30.61 11.88
N THR A 71 9.39 29.81 12.89
CA THR A 71 10.14 28.57 13.14
C THR A 71 9.76 27.50 12.09
N GLU A 72 10.61 26.48 11.92
CA GLU A 72 10.29 25.33 11.04
C GLU A 72 8.96 24.65 11.39
N ALA A 73 8.63 24.57 12.68
CA ALA A 73 7.36 24.00 13.13
C ALA A 73 6.16 24.84 12.68
N GLU A 74 6.29 26.16 12.69
CA GLU A 74 5.27 27.11 12.24
C GLU A 74 5.11 27.09 10.73
N GLN A 75 6.22 26.99 9.98
CA GLN A 75 6.19 26.83 8.52
C GLN A 75 5.48 25.53 8.12
N ARG A 76 5.80 24.42 8.79
CA ARG A 76 5.08 23.13 8.59
C ARG A 76 3.60 23.24 8.97
N ARG A 77 3.30 23.97 10.05
CA ARG A 77 1.90 24.20 10.46
C ARG A 77 1.16 25.03 9.43
N LEU A 78 1.78 26.09 8.90
CA LEU A 78 1.19 26.88 7.81
C LEU A 78 0.91 26.01 6.59
N LEU A 79 1.86 25.19 6.16
CA LEU A 79 1.67 24.26 5.05
C LEU A 79 0.44 23.36 5.25
N GLN A 80 0.27 22.79 6.44
CA GLN A 80 -0.91 21.98 6.77
C GLN A 80 -2.21 22.76 6.65
N LEU A 81 -2.24 24.01 7.17
CA LEU A 81 -3.42 24.87 7.10
C LEU A 81 -3.75 25.26 5.67
N LEU A 82 -2.76 25.58 4.85
CA LEU A 82 -2.94 25.90 3.43
C LEU A 82 -3.55 24.71 2.66
N LEU A 83 -3.09 23.49 2.93
CA LEU A 83 -3.66 22.28 2.33
C LEU A 83 -5.11 22.05 2.77
N VAL A 84 -5.42 22.25 4.07
CA VAL A 84 -6.79 22.14 4.58
C VAL A 84 -7.71 23.19 3.97
N LEU A 85 -7.20 24.41 3.72
CA LEU A 85 -7.95 25.51 3.08
C LEU A 85 -8.06 25.37 1.55
N GLY A 86 -7.41 24.36 0.96
CA GLY A 86 -7.38 24.19 -0.51
C GLY A 86 -6.53 25.24 -1.25
N GLN A 87 -5.64 25.94 -0.55
CA GLN A 87 -4.77 26.98 -1.11
C GLN A 87 -3.51 26.34 -1.69
N GLU A 88 -3.70 25.52 -2.73
CA GLU A 88 -2.65 24.65 -3.31
C GLU A 88 -1.47 25.45 -3.88
N GLN A 89 -1.73 26.59 -4.52
CA GLN A 89 -0.67 27.39 -5.11
C GLN A 89 0.29 27.95 -4.05
N GLU A 90 -0.27 28.47 -2.96
CA GLU A 90 0.51 29.01 -1.84
C GLU A 90 1.24 27.90 -1.08
N ALA A 91 0.57 26.76 -0.88
CA ALA A 91 1.19 25.59 -0.28
C ALA A 91 2.38 25.08 -1.12
N THR A 92 2.24 25.09 -2.46
CA THR A 92 3.32 24.71 -3.38
C THR A 92 4.50 25.67 -3.29
N ALA A 93 4.26 26.99 -3.28
CA ALA A 93 5.31 27.99 -3.18
C ALA A 93 6.07 27.90 -1.83
N LEU A 94 5.33 27.76 -0.71
CA LEU A 94 5.94 27.56 0.60
C LEU A 94 6.79 26.28 0.65
N LEU A 95 6.26 25.19 0.10
CA LEU A 95 6.95 23.92 0.10
C LEU A 95 8.19 23.91 -0.79
N GLU A 96 8.16 24.63 -1.92
CA GLU A 96 9.34 24.84 -2.77
C GLU A 96 10.45 25.57 -2.01
N GLN A 97 10.11 26.68 -1.33
CA GLN A 97 11.04 27.40 -0.48
C GLN A 97 11.65 26.52 0.62
N LEU A 98 10.82 25.71 1.30
CA LEU A 98 11.29 24.79 2.34
C LEU A 98 12.21 23.70 1.78
N ALA A 99 11.87 23.13 0.62
CA ALA A 99 12.67 22.09 -0.04
C ALA A 99 14.03 22.62 -0.51
N ASP A 100 14.11 23.88 -0.92
CA ASP A 100 15.36 24.54 -1.33
C ASP A 100 16.23 24.91 -0.12
N GLN A 101 15.62 25.34 0.97
CA GLN A 101 16.34 25.63 2.23
C GLN A 101 16.85 24.35 2.91
N GLN A 102 16.19 23.24 2.71
CA GLN A 102 16.49 21.97 3.40
C GLN A 102 16.69 20.81 2.41
N PRO A 103 17.72 20.85 1.56
CA PRO A 103 17.94 19.88 0.48
C PRO A 103 18.13 18.44 0.98
N GLN A 104 18.54 18.26 2.23
CA GLN A 104 18.69 16.94 2.85
C GLN A 104 17.34 16.29 3.21
N GLN A 105 16.27 17.09 3.36
CA GLN A 105 14.92 16.63 3.63
C GLN A 105 14.20 16.28 2.30
N TRP A 106 14.65 15.22 1.66
CA TRP A 106 14.10 14.75 0.38
C TRP A 106 12.58 14.55 0.39
N GLN A 107 11.99 14.31 1.57
CA GLN A 107 10.54 14.17 1.74
C GLN A 107 9.77 15.42 1.33
N LEU A 108 10.34 16.63 1.54
CA LEU A 108 9.74 17.89 1.11
C LEU A 108 9.62 17.94 -0.43
N ARG A 109 10.65 17.47 -1.15
CA ARG A 109 10.61 17.41 -2.62
C ARG A 109 9.63 16.36 -3.14
N VAL A 110 9.49 15.22 -2.46
CA VAL A 110 8.48 14.23 -2.83
C VAL A 110 7.07 14.81 -2.63
N LEU A 111 6.81 15.50 -1.52
CA LEU A 111 5.54 16.17 -1.27
C LEU A 111 5.29 17.29 -2.28
N LEU A 112 6.31 18.08 -2.64
CA LEU A 112 6.22 19.11 -3.68
C LEU A 112 5.86 18.49 -5.04
N ALA A 113 6.48 17.36 -5.39
CA ALA A 113 6.16 16.62 -6.60
C ALA A 113 4.69 16.14 -6.61
N GLU A 114 4.18 15.68 -5.48
CA GLU A 114 2.78 15.26 -5.35
C GLU A 114 1.81 16.43 -5.53
N LEU A 115 2.07 17.60 -4.91
CA LEU A 115 1.27 18.81 -5.10
C LEU A 115 1.31 19.28 -6.55
N ARG A 116 2.50 19.32 -7.17
CA ARG A 116 2.64 19.71 -8.60
C ARG A 116 1.88 18.76 -9.52
N ARG A 117 1.94 17.43 -9.24
CA ARG A 117 1.17 16.43 -9.99
C ARG A 117 -0.33 16.68 -9.87
N ASN A 118 -0.83 16.96 -8.67
CA ASN A 118 -2.24 17.23 -8.41
C ASN A 118 -2.68 18.54 -9.12
N GLY A 119 -1.81 19.54 -9.13
CA GLY A 119 -1.98 20.78 -9.90
C GLY A 119 -1.74 20.63 -11.42
N ASN A 120 -1.59 19.39 -11.92
CA ASN A 120 -1.33 19.06 -13.34
C ASN A 120 0.03 19.54 -13.88
N ASP A 121 0.95 20.01 -13.02
CA ASP A 121 2.35 20.28 -13.41
C ASP A 121 3.18 18.99 -13.32
N ARG A 122 2.91 18.06 -14.27
CA ARG A 122 3.61 16.79 -14.34
C ARG A 122 5.10 16.93 -14.60
N SER A 123 5.49 17.94 -15.36
CA SER A 123 6.89 18.21 -15.68
C SER A 123 7.66 18.70 -14.45
N GLY A 124 7.07 19.62 -13.68
CA GLY A 124 7.61 20.06 -12.41
C GLY A 124 7.74 18.92 -11.40
N ALA A 125 6.68 18.13 -11.25
CA ALA A 125 6.71 16.95 -10.39
C ALA A 125 7.85 15.98 -10.75
N GLU A 126 8.03 15.69 -12.03
CA GLU A 126 9.10 14.79 -12.50
C GLU A 126 10.49 15.36 -12.22
N ARG A 127 10.70 16.70 -12.37
CA ARG A 127 11.97 17.35 -12.01
C ARG A 127 12.32 17.17 -10.54
N GLU A 128 11.36 17.41 -9.63
CA GLU A 128 11.58 17.23 -8.19
C GLU A 128 11.97 15.79 -7.84
N LEU A 129 11.25 14.82 -8.40
CA LEU A 129 11.54 13.40 -8.15
C LEU A 129 12.92 12.98 -8.68
N ARG A 130 13.30 13.48 -9.85
CA ARG A 130 14.65 13.24 -10.39
C ARG A 130 15.74 13.84 -9.51
N GLN A 131 15.52 15.01 -8.93
CA GLN A 131 16.46 15.59 -7.97
C GLN A 131 16.62 14.69 -6.73
N VAL A 132 15.52 14.16 -6.19
CA VAL A 132 15.58 13.21 -5.08
C VAL A 132 16.36 11.95 -5.48
N LEU A 133 16.06 11.37 -6.64
CA LEU A 133 16.68 10.12 -7.09
C LEU A 133 18.13 10.28 -7.52
N ASN A 134 18.57 11.47 -7.95
CA ASN A 134 19.99 11.76 -8.20
C ASN A 134 20.81 11.76 -6.90
N LEU A 135 20.23 12.25 -5.79
CA LEU A 135 20.90 12.26 -4.48
C LEU A 135 20.75 10.91 -3.74
N LYS A 136 19.60 10.27 -3.89
CA LYS A 136 19.22 9.05 -3.18
C LYS A 136 18.45 8.11 -4.12
N PRO A 137 19.17 7.31 -4.95
CA PRO A 137 18.57 6.50 -6.02
C PRO A 137 17.65 5.37 -5.52
N ASP A 138 17.77 5.02 -4.25
CA ASP A 138 17.07 3.93 -3.60
C ASP A 138 15.77 4.35 -2.88
N ARG A 139 15.37 5.63 -3.00
CA ARG A 139 14.14 6.11 -2.37
C ARG A 139 12.92 5.59 -3.08
N ILE A 140 12.30 4.57 -2.46
CA ILE A 140 11.16 3.87 -3.04
C ILE A 140 9.96 4.79 -3.23
N GLU A 141 9.76 5.74 -2.34
CA GLU A 141 8.65 6.70 -2.40
C GLU A 141 8.77 7.59 -3.66
N ALA A 142 9.97 8.06 -3.95
CA ALA A 142 10.23 8.85 -5.16
C ALA A 142 10.13 7.99 -6.43
N LEU A 143 10.58 6.74 -6.39
CA LEU A 143 10.44 5.79 -7.50
C LEU A 143 8.98 5.45 -7.78
N GLN A 144 8.17 5.24 -6.74
CA GLN A 144 6.73 4.96 -6.87
C GLN A 144 6.00 6.12 -7.54
N LEU A 145 6.22 7.35 -7.05
CA LEU A 145 5.56 8.53 -7.62
C LEU A 145 6.04 8.82 -9.04
N LEU A 146 7.33 8.63 -9.33
CA LEU A 146 7.87 8.78 -10.70
C LEU A 146 7.27 7.74 -11.64
N THR A 147 7.18 6.48 -11.21
CA THR A 147 6.55 5.39 -11.97
C THR A 147 5.09 5.72 -12.28
N LEU A 148 4.35 6.22 -11.29
CA LEU A 148 2.96 6.63 -11.45
C LEU A 148 2.83 7.77 -12.48
N LEU A 149 3.66 8.80 -12.38
CA LEU A 149 3.69 9.91 -13.35
C LEU A 149 3.98 9.42 -14.77
N GLN A 150 4.93 8.49 -14.92
CA GLN A 150 5.27 7.92 -16.22
C GLN A 150 4.12 7.08 -16.79
N LEU A 151 3.39 6.34 -15.94
CA LEU A 151 2.18 5.61 -16.34
C LEU A 151 1.08 6.55 -16.81
N GLU A 152 0.79 7.61 -16.07
CA GLU A 152 -0.23 8.62 -16.43
C GLU A 152 0.09 9.33 -17.76
N GLN A 153 1.36 9.35 -18.14
CA GLN A 153 1.83 9.93 -19.39
C GLN A 153 1.99 8.90 -20.53
N GLY A 154 1.54 7.66 -20.32
CA GLY A 154 1.70 6.58 -21.29
C GLY A 154 3.14 6.06 -21.46
N ARG A 155 4.05 6.45 -20.56
CA ARG A 155 5.48 6.09 -20.59
C ARG A 155 5.80 4.87 -19.71
N GLY A 156 4.86 3.94 -19.58
CA GLY A 156 5.03 2.74 -18.73
C GLY A 156 6.22 1.85 -19.11
N GLY A 157 6.55 1.76 -20.38
CA GLY A 157 7.76 1.05 -20.84
C GLY A 157 9.07 1.67 -20.34
N GLN A 158 9.14 3.01 -20.25
CA GLN A 158 10.29 3.71 -19.69
C GLN A 158 10.41 3.44 -18.18
N ALA A 159 9.30 3.50 -17.45
CA ALA A 159 9.26 3.16 -16.02
C ALA A 159 9.76 1.73 -15.77
N GLN A 160 9.28 0.78 -16.58
CA GLN A 160 9.68 -0.63 -16.47
C GLN A 160 11.19 -0.82 -16.75
N ALA A 161 11.74 -0.18 -17.77
CA ALA A 161 13.17 -0.26 -18.09
C ALA A 161 14.02 0.32 -16.96
N GLN A 162 13.61 1.46 -16.41
CA GLN A 162 14.31 2.10 -15.29
C GLN A 162 14.31 1.20 -14.04
N LEU A 163 13.15 0.64 -13.66
CA LEU A 163 13.04 -0.25 -12.50
C LEU A 163 13.84 -1.55 -12.69
N LYS A 164 13.84 -2.12 -13.91
CA LYS A 164 14.68 -3.30 -14.23
C LYS A 164 16.17 -3.02 -14.03
N ALA A 165 16.65 -1.88 -14.52
CA ALA A 165 18.05 -1.49 -14.36
C ALA A 165 18.44 -1.28 -12.89
N LEU A 166 17.57 -0.64 -12.12
CA LEU A 166 17.77 -0.43 -10.67
C LEU A 166 17.75 -1.76 -9.90
N LEU A 167 16.82 -2.67 -10.24
CA LEU A 167 16.74 -3.99 -9.63
C LEU A 167 17.99 -4.83 -9.94
N GLU A 168 18.47 -4.80 -11.18
CA GLU A 168 19.69 -5.49 -11.57
C GLU A 168 20.89 -4.98 -10.76
N LYS A 169 21.06 -3.66 -10.66
CA LYS A 169 22.10 -3.04 -9.83
C LYS A 169 22.00 -3.43 -8.36
N ALA A 170 20.79 -3.49 -7.81
CA ALA A 170 20.53 -3.86 -6.42
C ALA A 170 20.68 -5.38 -6.16
N SER A 171 20.68 -6.20 -7.22
CA SER A 171 20.78 -7.67 -7.13
C SER A 171 22.20 -8.20 -7.37
N LYS A 172 23.15 -7.38 -7.81
CA LYS A 172 24.52 -7.80 -8.15
C LYS A 172 25.56 -6.92 -7.47
N PRO A 173 26.71 -7.48 -7.02
CA PRO A 173 27.07 -8.92 -7.01
C PRO A 173 26.32 -9.72 -5.95
N LEU A 174 25.79 -9.07 -4.93
CA LEU A 174 24.95 -9.67 -3.86
C LEU A 174 23.62 -8.93 -3.79
N VAL A 175 22.56 -9.69 -3.45
CA VAL A 175 21.23 -9.12 -3.29
C VAL A 175 21.22 -8.16 -2.09
N GLN A 176 20.94 -6.89 -2.37
CA GLN A 176 20.87 -5.82 -1.38
C GLN A 176 19.41 -5.67 -0.88
N PRO A 177 19.19 -5.16 0.35
CA PRO A 177 17.83 -5.00 0.90
C PRO A 177 16.89 -4.16 0.03
N GLN A 178 17.40 -3.15 -0.68
CA GLN A 178 16.61 -2.31 -1.59
C GLN A 178 16.12 -3.04 -2.85
N ALA A 179 16.68 -4.21 -3.19
CA ALA A 179 16.19 -5.02 -4.32
C ALA A 179 14.73 -5.46 -4.09
N LEU A 180 14.33 -5.70 -2.84
CA LEU A 180 12.98 -6.12 -2.52
C LEU A 180 11.92 -5.06 -2.87
N PRO A 181 11.95 -3.83 -2.34
CA PRO A 181 10.95 -2.82 -2.67
C PRO A 181 10.98 -2.40 -4.15
N ILE A 182 12.15 -2.36 -4.79
CA ILE A 182 12.28 -2.06 -6.22
C ILE A 182 11.64 -3.19 -7.05
N GLY A 183 11.93 -4.45 -6.71
CA GLY A 183 11.37 -5.60 -7.40
C GLY A 183 9.86 -5.72 -7.22
N MET A 184 9.34 -5.43 -6.02
CA MET A 184 7.89 -5.36 -5.78
C MET A 184 7.23 -4.31 -6.66
N LEU A 185 7.80 -3.08 -6.71
CA LEU A 185 7.28 -2.01 -7.56
C LEU A 185 7.31 -2.38 -9.05
N LEU A 186 8.36 -3.06 -9.51
CA LEU A 186 8.44 -3.55 -10.89
C LEU A 186 7.38 -4.60 -11.19
N ALA A 187 7.14 -5.54 -10.28
CA ALA A 187 6.12 -6.57 -10.45
C ALA A 187 4.71 -5.99 -10.45
N ASP A 188 4.43 -4.99 -9.57
CA ASP A 188 3.16 -4.26 -9.54
C ASP A 188 2.93 -3.51 -10.87
N LEU A 189 3.97 -2.87 -11.42
CA LEU A 189 3.91 -2.21 -12.72
C LEU A 189 3.62 -3.22 -13.86
N GLN A 190 4.28 -4.37 -13.85
CA GLN A 190 4.04 -5.45 -14.82
C GLN A 190 2.60 -5.96 -14.74
N GLN A 191 2.08 -6.14 -13.53
CA GLN A 191 0.67 -6.55 -13.33
C GLN A 191 -0.30 -5.51 -13.91
N GLN A 192 -0.09 -4.21 -13.67
CA GLN A 192 -0.91 -3.13 -14.22
C GLN A 192 -0.85 -3.08 -15.76
N GLN A 193 0.27 -3.46 -16.35
CA GLN A 193 0.44 -3.57 -17.82
C GLN A 193 -0.08 -4.88 -18.40
N GLY A 194 -0.71 -5.74 -17.60
CA GLY A 194 -1.23 -7.03 -18.03
C GLY A 194 -0.18 -8.14 -18.14
N GLN A 195 1.08 -7.87 -17.83
CA GLN A 195 2.20 -8.83 -17.84
C GLN A 195 2.16 -9.70 -16.58
N LYS A 196 1.03 -10.40 -16.35
CA LYS A 196 0.78 -11.14 -15.11
C LYS A 196 1.73 -12.32 -14.89
N ALA A 197 2.22 -12.94 -15.94
CA ALA A 197 3.16 -14.06 -15.86
C ALA A 197 4.54 -13.58 -15.38
N GLU A 198 5.03 -12.48 -15.92
CA GLU A 198 6.29 -11.85 -15.54
C GLU A 198 6.23 -11.33 -14.09
N ALA A 199 5.13 -10.71 -13.70
CA ALA A 199 4.91 -10.28 -12.33
C ALA A 199 4.95 -11.47 -11.35
N ALA A 200 4.26 -12.58 -11.67
CA ALA A 200 4.28 -13.78 -10.84
C ALA A 200 5.69 -14.38 -10.71
N ALA A 201 6.43 -14.46 -11.81
CA ALA A 201 7.81 -14.95 -11.81
C ALA A 201 8.72 -14.06 -10.95
N LEU A 202 8.54 -12.74 -11.01
CA LEU A 202 9.32 -11.80 -10.21
C LEU A 202 8.98 -11.90 -8.72
N TYR A 203 7.70 -12.03 -8.35
CA TYR A 203 7.31 -12.28 -6.95
C TYR A 203 7.92 -13.57 -6.40
N LEU A 204 7.93 -14.66 -7.18
CA LEU A 204 8.56 -15.92 -6.79
C LEU A 204 10.07 -15.75 -6.60
N LYS A 205 10.75 -15.05 -7.52
CA LYS A 205 12.17 -14.76 -7.40
C LYS A 205 12.47 -13.98 -6.11
N LEU A 206 11.72 -12.90 -5.86
CA LEU A 206 11.87 -12.09 -4.64
C LEU A 206 11.58 -12.91 -3.37
N ALA A 207 10.61 -13.82 -3.42
CA ALA A 207 10.35 -14.73 -2.32
C ALA A 207 11.52 -15.68 -2.05
N GLY A 208 12.26 -16.09 -3.05
CA GLY A 208 13.50 -16.87 -2.90
C GLY A 208 14.66 -16.04 -2.36
N ASP A 209 14.85 -14.84 -2.90
CA ASP A 209 15.92 -13.91 -2.53
C ASP A 209 15.73 -13.39 -1.07
N PHE A 210 14.49 -13.27 -0.61
CA PHE A 210 14.12 -12.76 0.72
C PHE A 210 13.24 -13.75 1.50
N PRO A 211 13.82 -14.88 1.97
CA PRO A 211 13.03 -16.00 2.55
C PRO A 211 12.32 -15.68 3.87
N ARG A 212 12.68 -14.59 4.55
CA ARG A 212 12.03 -14.14 5.79
C ARG A 212 10.93 -13.10 5.56
N ASP A 213 10.80 -12.58 4.34
CA ASP A 213 9.81 -11.55 4.03
C ASP A 213 8.56 -12.18 3.40
N PRO A 214 7.37 -12.01 3.98
CA PRO A 214 6.14 -12.59 3.46
C PRO A 214 5.54 -11.80 2.29
N ARG A 215 5.92 -10.52 2.09
CA ARG A 215 5.28 -9.61 1.13
C ARG A 215 5.27 -10.12 -0.31
N PRO A 216 6.35 -10.70 -0.87
CA PRO A 216 6.30 -11.22 -2.24
C PRO A 216 5.29 -12.36 -2.41
N LEU A 217 5.19 -13.25 -1.42
CA LEU A 217 4.23 -14.36 -1.45
C LEU A 217 2.80 -13.87 -1.29
N LEU A 218 2.59 -12.84 -0.46
CA LEU A 218 1.28 -12.19 -0.33
C LEU A 218 0.84 -11.55 -1.65
N ALA A 219 1.73 -10.81 -2.30
CA ALA A 219 1.45 -10.20 -3.61
C ALA A 219 1.15 -11.27 -4.69
N LEU A 220 1.92 -12.36 -4.70
CA LEU A 220 1.66 -13.51 -5.57
C LEU A 220 0.29 -14.13 -5.29
N ALA A 221 -0.07 -14.29 -4.03
CA ALA A 221 -1.36 -14.85 -3.65
C ALA A 221 -2.52 -13.98 -4.14
N LEU A 222 -2.41 -12.64 -3.99
CA LEU A 222 -3.40 -11.69 -4.52
C LEU A 222 -3.51 -11.78 -6.04
N LEU A 223 -2.38 -11.83 -6.75
CA LEU A 223 -2.34 -11.96 -8.20
C LEU A 223 -3.01 -13.27 -8.66
N ARG A 224 -2.74 -14.41 -7.99
CA ARG A 224 -3.38 -15.69 -8.29
C ARG A 224 -4.89 -15.67 -8.02
N GLN A 225 -5.30 -15.01 -6.95
CA GLN A 225 -6.72 -14.82 -6.65
C GLN A 225 -7.45 -14.01 -7.73
N GLU A 226 -6.83 -12.94 -8.23
CA GLU A 226 -7.36 -12.15 -9.34
C GLU A 226 -7.46 -12.94 -10.64
N GLN A 227 -6.56 -13.92 -10.86
CA GLN A 227 -6.59 -14.84 -11.99
C GLN A 227 -7.64 -15.94 -11.83
N GLY A 228 -8.28 -16.06 -10.66
CA GLY A 228 -9.25 -17.11 -10.34
C GLY A 228 -8.61 -18.44 -9.89
N ASP A 229 -7.27 -18.49 -9.80
CA ASP A 229 -6.54 -19.66 -9.30
C ASP A 229 -6.52 -19.65 -7.76
N THR A 230 -7.67 -19.99 -7.18
CA THR A 230 -7.86 -19.97 -5.72
C THR A 230 -6.93 -20.95 -5.01
N LYS A 231 -6.59 -22.08 -5.63
CA LYS A 231 -5.71 -23.08 -5.03
C LYS A 231 -4.29 -22.55 -4.89
N ALA A 232 -3.71 -22.03 -5.96
CA ALA A 232 -2.37 -21.44 -5.91
C ALA A 232 -2.32 -20.20 -5.03
N ALA A 233 -3.42 -19.42 -4.94
CA ALA A 233 -3.53 -18.30 -4.03
C ALA A 233 -3.45 -18.73 -2.56
N GLN A 234 -4.17 -19.78 -2.19
CA GLN A 234 -4.15 -20.35 -0.83
C GLN A 234 -2.77 -20.94 -0.47
N GLU A 235 -2.13 -21.63 -1.41
CA GLU A 235 -0.77 -22.18 -1.21
C GLU A 235 0.25 -21.05 -0.98
N ALA A 236 0.23 -20.00 -1.79
CA ALA A 236 1.11 -18.84 -1.61
C ALA A 236 0.84 -18.10 -0.29
N MET A 237 -0.44 -18.00 0.13
CA MET A 237 -0.82 -17.40 1.42
C MET A 237 -0.33 -18.25 2.60
N ALA A 238 -0.45 -19.57 2.54
CA ALA A 238 0.04 -20.47 3.59
C ALA A 238 1.57 -20.35 3.75
N LEU A 239 2.29 -20.27 2.63
CA LEU A 239 3.73 -20.01 2.61
C LEU A 239 4.08 -18.64 3.18
N ALA A 240 3.31 -17.57 2.87
CA ALA A 240 3.53 -16.25 3.44
C ALA A 240 3.40 -16.26 4.98
N ARG A 241 2.39 -16.96 5.50
CA ARG A 241 2.18 -17.13 6.95
C ARG A 241 3.31 -17.88 7.63
N SER A 242 3.83 -18.94 7.01
CA SER A 242 4.92 -19.75 7.59
C SER A 242 6.24 -18.98 7.76
N ARG A 243 6.40 -17.83 7.09
CA ARG A 243 7.59 -16.98 7.21
C ARG A 243 7.62 -16.09 8.46
N GLN A 244 6.47 -15.88 9.09
CA GLN A 244 6.34 -15.08 10.33
C GLN A 244 5.43 -15.78 11.35
N PRO A 245 5.79 -16.95 11.86
CA PRO A 245 4.93 -17.72 12.79
C PRO A 245 4.70 -16.98 14.11
N ASP A 246 5.66 -16.18 14.58
CA ASP A 246 5.64 -15.51 15.88
C ASP A 246 4.96 -14.15 15.89
N LYS A 247 4.57 -13.65 14.73
CA LYS A 247 3.87 -12.37 14.58
C LYS A 247 2.64 -12.54 13.70
N PRO A 248 1.49 -12.86 14.29
CA PRO A 248 0.25 -12.88 13.52
C PRO A 248 0.05 -11.50 12.88
N ASP A 249 0.18 -11.43 11.56
CA ASP A 249 -0.11 -10.21 10.83
C ASP A 249 -1.62 -10.14 10.63
N ALA A 250 -2.28 -9.26 11.39
CA ALA A 250 -3.72 -9.04 11.28
C ALA A 250 -4.18 -8.74 9.84
N ARG A 251 -3.30 -8.17 9.01
CA ARG A 251 -3.58 -7.92 7.59
C ARG A 251 -3.64 -9.23 6.79
N LEU A 252 -2.72 -10.16 7.04
CA LEU A 252 -2.74 -11.49 6.41
C LEU A 252 -4.02 -12.25 6.79
N ASP A 253 -4.41 -12.17 8.06
CA ASP A 253 -5.62 -12.81 8.55
C ASP A 253 -6.90 -12.16 7.99
N GLN A 254 -6.92 -10.84 7.87
CA GLN A 254 -8.03 -10.11 7.26
C GLN A 254 -8.18 -10.44 5.77
N VAL A 255 -7.08 -10.50 5.01
CA VAL A 255 -7.09 -10.89 3.59
C VAL A 255 -7.55 -12.33 3.43
N ALA A 256 -7.04 -13.26 4.24
CA ALA A 256 -7.45 -14.66 4.19
C ALA A 256 -8.92 -14.86 4.58
N ALA A 257 -9.41 -14.13 5.59
CA ALA A 257 -10.83 -14.15 5.97
C ALA A 257 -11.72 -13.62 4.84
N SER A 258 -11.30 -12.54 4.15
CA SER A 258 -12.04 -12.00 3.00
C SER A 258 -12.12 -13.00 1.84
N TRP A 259 -11.10 -13.82 1.62
CA TRP A 259 -11.09 -14.87 0.59
C TRP A 259 -11.99 -16.04 0.96
N GLY A 260 -12.06 -16.42 2.23
CA GLY A 260 -13.01 -17.42 2.72
C GLY A 260 -14.44 -17.02 2.44
N LEU A 261 -14.79 -15.76 2.71
CA LEU A 261 -16.11 -15.21 2.40
C LEU A 261 -16.41 -15.17 0.89
N THR A 262 -15.41 -14.87 0.06
CA THR A 262 -15.55 -14.89 -1.40
C THR A 262 -15.77 -16.29 -1.93
N SER A 263 -15.08 -17.28 -1.39
CA SER A 263 -15.23 -18.70 -1.76
C SER A 263 -16.60 -19.24 -1.35
N LEU A 264 -17.09 -18.88 -0.16
CA LEU A 264 -18.44 -19.24 0.31
C LEU A 264 -19.51 -18.56 -0.54
N ARG A 265 -19.34 -17.30 -0.94
CA ARG A 265 -20.27 -16.58 -1.79
C ARG A 265 -20.32 -17.18 -3.20
N LYS A 266 -19.18 -17.59 -3.78
CA LYS A 266 -19.15 -18.33 -5.06
C LYS A 266 -19.84 -19.69 -4.94
N ALA A 267 -19.61 -20.41 -3.86
CA ALA A 267 -20.28 -21.70 -3.62
C ALA A 267 -21.80 -21.56 -3.48
N SER A 268 -22.28 -20.48 -2.88
CA SER A 268 -23.72 -20.19 -2.76
C SER A 268 -24.38 -19.68 -4.06
N LEU A 269 -23.59 -19.18 -5.02
CA LEU A 269 -24.06 -18.72 -6.33
C LEU A 269 -23.93 -19.79 -7.42
N SER A 270 -23.23 -20.92 -7.17
CA SER A 270 -23.28 -22.07 -8.05
C SER A 270 -24.68 -22.70 -7.92
N PRO A 271 -25.41 -22.89 -9.03
CA PRO A 271 -26.70 -23.56 -8.95
C PRO A 271 -26.47 -24.94 -8.30
N LYS A 272 -27.16 -25.15 -7.19
CA LYS A 272 -27.18 -26.39 -6.42
C LYS A 272 -27.24 -27.54 -7.41
N ALA A 273 -26.15 -28.29 -7.57
CA ALA A 273 -26.16 -29.53 -8.32
C ALA A 273 -27.38 -30.33 -7.84
N ALA A 274 -28.20 -30.70 -8.80
CA ALA A 274 -29.49 -31.33 -8.57
C ALA A 274 -29.41 -32.34 -7.41
N SER A 275 -30.25 -32.17 -6.40
CA SER A 275 -30.51 -33.20 -5.41
C SER A 275 -30.68 -34.53 -6.12
N PRO A 276 -30.04 -35.62 -5.65
CA PRO A 276 -30.33 -36.93 -6.19
C PRO A 276 -31.83 -37.16 -6.15
N ALA A 277 -32.40 -37.46 -7.31
CA ALA A 277 -33.81 -37.76 -7.48
C ALA A 277 -34.20 -38.77 -6.41
N VAL A 278 -35.15 -38.37 -5.53
CA VAL A 278 -35.86 -39.31 -4.66
C VAL A 278 -36.51 -40.33 -5.58
N PRO A 279 -36.22 -41.64 -5.43
CA PRO A 279 -36.92 -42.64 -6.22
C PRO A 279 -38.40 -42.52 -5.93
N THR A 280 -39.17 -42.23 -6.97
CA THR A 280 -40.66 -42.29 -6.93
C THR A 280 -41.07 -43.68 -6.48
N PRO A 281 -41.93 -43.85 -5.46
CA PRO A 281 -42.44 -45.17 -5.13
C PRO A 281 -43.25 -45.68 -6.30
N THR A 282 -42.87 -46.85 -6.82
CA THR A 282 -43.64 -47.61 -7.80
C THR A 282 -45.07 -47.79 -7.27
N PRO A 283 -46.11 -47.42 -8.04
CA PRO A 283 -47.48 -47.69 -7.62
C PRO A 283 -47.66 -49.21 -7.46
N ALA A 284 -48.10 -49.64 -6.29
CA ALA A 284 -48.45 -51.01 -6.01
C ALA A 284 -49.53 -51.50 -7.01
N ALA A 285 -49.21 -52.60 -7.69
CA ALA A 285 -50.15 -53.26 -8.58
C ALA A 285 -51.43 -53.65 -7.81
N LEU A 286 -52.56 -53.15 -8.32
CA LEU A 286 -53.88 -53.61 -7.87
C LEU A 286 -54.00 -55.12 -8.04
N PRO A 287 -54.55 -55.84 -7.10
CA PRO A 287 -54.81 -57.28 -7.22
C PRO A 287 -55.86 -57.51 -8.31
N THR A 288 -55.54 -58.38 -9.28
CA THR A 288 -56.45 -58.92 -10.29
C THR A 288 -57.59 -59.64 -9.60
N PRO A 289 -58.86 -59.46 -10.02
CA PRO A 289 -59.99 -60.23 -9.49
C PRO A 289 -59.90 -61.71 -9.95
N GLU A 290 -60.07 -62.56 -9.01
CA GLU A 290 -60.14 -64.04 -9.15
C GLU A 290 -61.38 -64.41 -9.95
N PRO A 291 -61.31 -65.35 -10.91
CA PRO A 291 -62.47 -65.76 -11.70
C PRO A 291 -63.43 -66.63 -10.85
N GLU A 292 -64.69 -66.24 -10.84
CA GLU A 292 -65.74 -66.97 -10.24
C GLU A 292 -65.89 -68.40 -10.80
N ARG A 293 -65.94 -69.40 -9.91
CA ARG A 293 -66.30 -70.79 -10.27
C ARG A 293 -67.78 -70.93 -10.36
N PRO A 294 -68.29 -71.60 -11.35
CA PRO A 294 -69.70 -71.93 -11.43
C PRO A 294 -70.02 -73.05 -10.42
N THR A 295 -71.04 -72.87 -9.62
CA THR A 295 -71.66 -73.89 -8.80
C THR A 295 -72.84 -74.53 -9.54
N PRO A 296 -73.16 -75.80 -9.21
CA PRO A 296 -74.01 -76.70 -9.99
C PRO A 296 -75.49 -76.37 -9.96
#